data_2e0dc234e4626553851a5f9219f14414
#
_entry.id   2e0dc234e4626553851a5f9219f14414
#
_cell.length_a   1.000
_cell.length_b   1.000
_cell.length_c   1.000
_cell.angle_alpha   90.00
_cell.angle_beta   90.00
_cell.angle_gamma   90.00
#
_symmetry.space_group_name_H-M   'P 1'
#
loop_
_entity.id
_entity.type
_entity.pdbx_description
1 polymer ?
#
loop_
_entity_poly.entity_id
_entity_poly.type
_entity_poly.pdbx_seq_one_letter_code
_entity_poly.pdbx_strand_id
1 'polypeptide(L)'
;MNTHSHDHHHVLFNNTKTHRYISDFPDDLLWDHNNSVILPHLGASTYEAEDAAASMAAETIRDFLETGTIRNSVNFPATSLSQAPENSIRFTVVTKNTPGMLAHISEVFAAGKLNILQQINQSRGDVAYNVVDVDISGHDSIVDFKGVQEKITMLDGVLSSRVIYGVPGTGYAKNLEGDYFV
;
A
#
# COMPACT_ATOMS: atom_id res chain seq x y z
N MET A 1 -12.83 5.50 -21.25
CA MET A 1 -12.55 6.41 -22.38
C MET A 1 -12.41 7.81 -21.81
N ASN A 2 -11.19 8.34 -21.80
CA ASN A 2 -10.89 9.64 -21.18
C ASN A 2 -11.23 10.78 -22.14
N THR A 3 -12.41 11.36 -22.00
CA THR A 3 -12.84 12.55 -22.77
C THR A 3 -12.15 13.86 -22.32
N HIS A 4 -11.37 13.84 -21.21
CA HIS A 4 -10.74 15.04 -20.66
C HIS A 4 -9.40 15.43 -21.33
N SER A 5 -8.74 14.55 -22.07
CA SER A 5 -7.47 14.91 -22.72
C SER A 5 -7.67 15.70 -24.03
N HIS A 6 -8.73 15.42 -24.79
CA HIS A 6 -9.00 16.11 -26.05
C HIS A 6 -9.27 17.62 -25.91
N ASP A 7 -9.98 18.04 -24.85
CA ASP A 7 -10.31 19.46 -24.65
C ASP A 7 -9.08 20.30 -24.27
N HIS A 8 -8.10 19.72 -23.56
CA HIS A 8 -6.89 20.44 -23.15
C HIS A 8 -5.97 20.75 -24.33
N HIS A 9 -5.83 19.87 -25.31
CA HIS A 9 -4.98 20.08 -26.48
C HIS A 9 -5.51 21.17 -27.40
N HIS A 10 -6.81 21.24 -27.62
CA HIS A 10 -7.44 22.31 -28.39
C HIS A 10 -7.24 23.71 -27.81
N VAL A 11 -7.27 23.84 -26.48
CA VAL A 11 -7.03 25.11 -25.79
C VAL A 11 -5.58 25.56 -25.90
N LEU A 12 -4.62 24.63 -25.88
CA LEU A 12 -3.19 24.93 -25.99
C LEU A 12 -2.79 25.45 -27.37
N PHE A 13 -3.33 24.86 -28.43
CA PHE A 13 -3.00 25.26 -29.81
C PHE A 13 -3.68 26.55 -30.28
N ASN A 14 -4.82 26.88 -29.72
CA ASN A 14 -5.52 28.14 -30.01
C ASN A 14 -4.91 29.33 -29.23
N ASN A 15 -3.96 29.09 -28.36
CA ASN A 15 -3.29 30.15 -27.60
C ASN A 15 -2.05 30.62 -28.36
N THR A 16 -2.06 31.86 -28.85
CA THR A 16 -0.98 32.50 -29.61
C THR A 16 0.37 32.58 -28.84
N LYS A 17 0.41 32.19 -27.60
CA LYS A 17 1.61 32.15 -26.75
C LYS A 17 2.37 30.82 -26.82
N THR A 18 1.78 29.74 -27.35
CA THR A 18 2.42 28.43 -27.42
C THR A 18 3.05 28.25 -28.80
N HIS A 19 4.38 28.32 -28.87
CA HIS A 19 5.11 28.18 -30.13
C HIS A 19 5.33 26.71 -30.54
N ARG A 20 5.48 25.81 -29.56
CA ARG A 20 5.63 24.35 -29.78
C ARG A 20 5.05 23.58 -28.61
N TYR A 21 4.47 22.43 -28.92
CA TYR A 21 4.03 21.44 -27.92
C TYR A 21 4.82 20.15 -28.12
N ILE A 22 5.49 19.67 -27.08
CA ILE A 22 6.30 18.46 -27.11
C ILE A 22 5.60 17.41 -26.26
N SER A 23 5.36 16.24 -26.83
CA SER A 23 4.72 15.12 -26.13
C SER A 23 5.36 13.80 -26.53
N ASP A 24 5.46 12.88 -25.59
CA ASP A 24 5.79 11.48 -25.81
C ASP A 24 4.58 10.55 -25.66
N PHE A 25 3.38 11.14 -25.56
CA PHE A 25 2.07 10.49 -25.68
C PHE A 25 1.32 11.06 -26.86
N PRO A 26 1.59 10.57 -28.10
CA PRO A 26 0.90 11.06 -29.27
C PRO A 26 -0.58 10.67 -29.26
N ASP A 27 -1.42 11.62 -29.66
CA ASP A 27 -2.80 11.38 -30.07
C ASP A 27 -3.02 11.90 -31.48
N ASP A 28 -4.19 11.62 -32.05
CA ASP A 28 -4.50 11.97 -33.44
C ASP A 28 -4.44 13.48 -33.71
N LEU A 29 -4.75 14.32 -32.68
CA LEU A 29 -4.68 15.77 -32.80
C LEU A 29 -3.24 16.29 -32.84
N LEU A 30 -2.35 15.63 -32.12
CA LEU A 30 -0.95 16.01 -32.06
C LEU A 30 -0.19 15.61 -33.32
N TRP A 31 -0.57 14.50 -33.98
CA TRP A 31 0.08 14.02 -35.20
C TRP A 31 -0.06 14.99 -36.36
N ASP A 32 -1.21 15.62 -36.49
CA ASP A 32 -1.54 16.49 -37.63
C ASP A 32 -1.23 17.97 -37.37
N HIS A 33 -0.73 18.32 -36.18
CA HIS A 33 -0.51 19.71 -35.82
C HIS A 33 0.94 20.16 -36.10
N ASN A 34 1.11 21.20 -36.93
CA ASN A 34 2.42 21.69 -37.36
C ASN A 34 3.37 22.16 -36.22
N ASN A 35 2.81 22.52 -35.09
CA ASN A 35 3.57 22.99 -33.92
C ASN A 35 3.79 21.91 -32.87
N SER A 36 3.42 20.66 -33.14
CA SER A 36 3.69 19.53 -32.25
C SER A 36 5.01 18.84 -32.61
N VAL A 37 5.71 18.39 -31.60
CA VAL A 37 6.89 17.55 -31.71
C VAL A 37 6.60 16.27 -30.94
N ILE A 38 6.48 15.17 -31.64
CA ILE A 38 6.21 13.88 -31.05
C ILE A 38 7.53 13.15 -30.81
N LEU A 39 7.73 12.72 -29.58
CA LEU A 39 8.89 11.94 -29.16
C LEU A 39 8.45 10.49 -28.88
N PRO A 40 9.32 9.50 -29.05
CA PRO A 40 9.06 8.17 -28.54
C PRO A 40 9.03 8.18 -27.00
N HIS A 41 8.11 7.39 -26.42
CA HIS A 41 7.97 7.28 -24.96
C HIS A 41 9.05 6.36 -24.36
N LEU A 42 10.28 6.88 -24.22
CA LEU A 42 11.46 6.13 -23.80
C LEU A 42 12.01 6.52 -22.41
N GLY A 43 11.31 7.37 -21.65
CA GLY A 43 11.79 7.86 -20.36
C GLY A 43 12.11 6.76 -19.33
N ALA A 44 11.41 5.63 -19.39
CA ALA A 44 11.63 4.48 -18.52
C ALA A 44 12.40 3.33 -19.20
N SER A 45 12.92 3.52 -20.43
CA SER A 45 13.53 2.45 -21.24
C SER A 45 15.05 2.58 -21.33
N THR A 46 15.68 3.15 -20.31
CA THR A 46 17.14 3.11 -20.15
C THR A 46 17.51 2.05 -19.13
N TYR A 47 18.72 1.51 -19.21
CA TYR A 47 19.20 0.53 -18.22
C TYR A 47 19.11 1.04 -16.79
N GLU A 48 19.46 2.31 -16.56
CA GLU A 48 19.40 2.93 -15.24
C GLU A 48 17.95 3.06 -14.73
N ALA A 49 17.01 3.36 -15.62
CA ALA A 49 15.60 3.49 -15.26
C ALA A 49 14.99 2.11 -14.94
N GLU A 50 15.34 1.08 -15.71
CA GLU A 50 14.91 -0.30 -15.47
C GLU A 50 15.47 -0.85 -14.17
N ASP A 51 16.77 -0.67 -13.90
CA ASP A 51 17.42 -1.08 -12.66
C ASP A 51 16.82 -0.34 -11.44
N ALA A 52 16.60 0.96 -11.57
CA ALA A 52 15.99 1.76 -10.50
C ALA A 52 14.54 1.33 -10.24
N ALA A 53 13.76 1.06 -11.29
CA ALA A 53 12.38 0.60 -11.17
C ALA A 53 12.31 -0.79 -10.51
N ALA A 54 13.17 -1.72 -10.92
CA ALA A 54 13.25 -3.05 -10.34
C ALA A 54 13.64 -3.01 -8.85
N SER A 55 14.66 -2.23 -8.52
CA SER A 55 15.11 -2.03 -7.13
C SER A 55 14.01 -1.41 -6.27
N MET A 56 13.36 -0.35 -6.76
CA MET A 56 12.25 0.31 -6.05
C MET A 56 11.06 -0.64 -5.85
N ALA A 57 10.73 -1.44 -6.85
CA ALA A 57 9.64 -2.43 -6.74
C ALA A 57 9.97 -3.50 -5.69
N ALA A 58 11.19 -4.04 -5.72
CA ALA A 58 11.64 -5.03 -4.75
C ALA A 58 11.62 -4.48 -3.31
N GLU A 59 12.12 -3.26 -3.10
CA GLU A 59 12.09 -2.59 -1.79
C GLU A 59 10.65 -2.31 -1.34
N THR A 60 9.79 -1.86 -2.24
CA THR A 60 8.37 -1.60 -1.92
C THR A 60 7.65 -2.87 -1.47
N ILE A 61 7.88 -3.97 -2.18
CA ILE A 61 7.31 -5.28 -1.82
C ILE A 61 7.88 -5.76 -0.50
N ARG A 62 9.20 -5.68 -0.30
CA ARG A 62 9.84 -6.08 0.96
C ARG A 62 9.26 -5.31 2.14
N ASP A 63 9.17 -3.98 2.04
CA ASP A 63 8.63 -3.14 3.11
C ASP A 63 7.18 -3.51 3.42
N PHE A 64 6.37 -3.78 2.41
CA PHE A 64 4.99 -4.23 2.61
C PHE A 64 4.94 -5.60 3.30
N LEU A 65 5.78 -6.54 2.87
CA LEU A 65 5.77 -7.89 3.42
C LEU A 65 6.31 -7.95 4.86
N GLU A 66 7.40 -7.23 5.15
CA GLU A 66 8.09 -7.30 6.44
C GLU A 66 7.50 -6.34 7.49
N THR A 67 6.95 -5.22 7.06
CA THR A 67 6.51 -4.16 8.00
C THR A 67 5.04 -3.77 7.87
N GLY A 68 4.37 -4.17 6.79
CA GLY A 68 3.04 -3.67 6.44
C GLY A 68 3.03 -2.24 5.93
N THR A 69 4.18 -1.64 5.66
CA THR A 69 4.27 -0.29 5.11
C THR A 69 3.75 -0.25 3.67
N ILE A 70 2.86 0.70 3.39
CA ILE A 70 2.38 0.96 2.03
C ILE A 70 3.02 2.24 1.53
N ARG A 71 3.80 2.13 0.45
CA ARG A 71 4.34 3.24 -0.33
C ARG A 71 4.21 2.94 -1.83
N ASN A 72 4.25 3.95 -2.65
CA ASN A 72 4.16 3.84 -4.11
C ASN A 72 2.90 3.09 -4.60
N SER A 73 1.83 3.08 -3.81
CA SER A 73 0.57 2.43 -4.17
C SER A 73 -0.37 3.40 -4.88
N VAL A 74 -1.02 2.95 -5.95
CA VAL A 74 -1.99 3.75 -6.71
C VAL A 74 -3.40 3.67 -6.13
N ASN A 75 -3.72 2.62 -5.39
CA ASN A 75 -5.06 2.33 -4.87
C ASN A 75 -5.16 2.37 -3.34
N PHE A 76 -4.07 2.20 -2.62
CA PHE A 76 -4.05 2.31 -1.16
C PHE A 76 -3.47 3.65 -0.70
N PRO A 77 -3.84 4.13 0.49
CA PRO A 77 -3.19 5.28 1.10
C PRO A 77 -1.75 4.93 1.51
N ALA A 78 -0.83 5.89 1.35
CA ALA A 78 0.50 5.74 1.91
C ALA A 78 0.39 5.61 3.43
N THR A 79 0.93 4.52 3.98
CA THR A 79 0.78 4.17 5.39
C THR A 79 2.09 3.60 5.91
N SER A 80 2.63 4.19 6.96
CA SER A 80 3.81 3.71 7.64
C SER A 80 3.62 3.87 9.15
N LEU A 81 3.74 2.78 9.88
CA LEU A 81 3.83 2.81 11.32
C LEU A 81 5.31 2.66 11.70
N SER A 82 5.72 3.29 12.80
CA SER A 82 7.08 3.15 13.32
C SER A 82 7.45 1.68 13.52
N GLN A 83 8.75 1.42 13.71
CA GLN A 83 9.23 0.07 13.99
C GLN A 83 8.38 -0.58 15.10
N ALA A 84 8.03 -1.84 14.90
CA ALA A 84 7.28 -2.59 15.89
C ALA A 84 8.07 -2.64 17.22
N PRO A 85 7.42 -2.36 18.36
CA PRO A 85 8.06 -2.49 19.68
C PRO A 85 8.59 -3.90 19.93
N GLU A 86 9.59 -4.02 20.80
CA GLU A 86 10.02 -5.34 21.27
C GLU A 86 8.85 -6.07 21.94
N ASN A 87 8.81 -7.39 21.80
CA ASN A 87 7.74 -8.23 22.32
C ASN A 87 6.35 -7.83 21.82
N SER A 88 6.27 -7.43 20.55
CA SER A 88 5.01 -7.16 19.89
C SER A 88 4.83 -8.00 18.63
N ILE A 89 3.57 -8.15 18.21
CA ILE A 89 3.19 -8.71 16.92
C ILE A 89 2.36 -7.69 16.17
N ARG A 90 2.63 -7.57 14.87
CA ARG A 90 1.95 -6.64 13.99
C ARG A 90 0.84 -7.32 13.20
N PHE A 91 -0.33 -6.73 13.24
CA PHE A 91 -1.46 -7.07 12.39
C PHE A 91 -1.65 -5.97 11.33
N THR A 92 -1.95 -6.38 10.11
CA THR A 92 -2.43 -5.48 9.08
C THR A 92 -3.83 -5.89 8.65
N VAL A 93 -4.73 -4.94 8.56
CA VAL A 93 -6.14 -5.20 8.26
C VAL A 93 -6.64 -4.23 7.20
N VAL A 94 -7.12 -4.76 6.10
CA VAL A 94 -7.79 -4.01 5.05
C VAL A 94 -9.30 -4.07 5.29
N THR A 95 -9.95 -2.92 5.34
CA THR A 95 -11.38 -2.84 5.61
C THR A 95 -12.09 -1.94 4.61
N LYS A 96 -13.40 -2.07 4.53
CA LYS A 96 -14.24 -0.99 4.03
C LYS A 96 -14.08 0.24 4.93
N ASN A 97 -14.10 1.42 4.34
CA ASN A 97 -14.01 2.68 5.09
C ASN A 97 -15.39 3.05 5.63
N THR A 98 -15.85 2.33 6.65
CA THR A 98 -17.15 2.55 7.29
C THR A 98 -17.01 2.85 8.78
N PRO A 99 -17.93 3.63 9.38
CA PRO A 99 -17.88 3.94 10.80
C PRO A 99 -17.90 2.66 11.66
N GLY A 100 -17.12 2.68 12.75
CA GLY A 100 -17.09 1.60 13.74
C GLY A 100 -16.06 0.50 13.47
N MET A 101 -15.48 0.41 12.28
CA MET A 101 -14.53 -0.66 11.93
C MET A 101 -13.35 -0.76 12.88
N LEU A 102 -12.77 0.40 13.26
CA LEU A 102 -11.64 0.42 14.19
C LEU A 102 -12.04 -0.08 15.59
N ALA A 103 -13.25 0.23 16.03
CA ALA A 103 -13.77 -0.26 17.30
C ALA A 103 -13.94 -1.79 17.27
N HIS A 104 -14.54 -2.35 16.23
CA HIS A 104 -14.72 -3.79 16.09
C HIS A 104 -13.39 -4.55 16.05
N ILE A 105 -12.36 -4.02 15.35
CA ILE A 105 -11.02 -4.60 15.36
C ILE A 105 -10.43 -4.56 16.78
N SER A 106 -10.55 -3.43 17.48
CA SER A 106 -10.03 -3.28 18.84
C SER A 106 -10.74 -4.20 19.83
N GLU A 107 -12.04 -4.47 19.67
CA GLU A 107 -12.80 -5.42 20.48
C GLU A 107 -12.26 -6.84 20.36
N VAL A 108 -11.82 -7.27 19.18
CA VAL A 108 -11.22 -8.60 19.00
C VAL A 108 -9.92 -8.72 19.80
N PHE A 109 -9.06 -7.68 19.77
CA PHE A 109 -7.84 -7.67 20.59
C PHE A 109 -8.15 -7.65 22.08
N ALA A 110 -9.12 -6.83 22.50
CA ALA A 110 -9.55 -6.77 23.89
C ALA A 110 -10.12 -8.12 24.40
N ALA A 111 -10.93 -8.79 23.58
CA ALA A 111 -11.43 -10.13 23.91
C ALA A 111 -10.32 -11.18 24.01
N GLY A 112 -9.24 -11.02 23.23
CA GLY A 112 -8.01 -11.81 23.32
C GLY A 112 -7.08 -11.40 24.45
N LYS A 113 -7.43 -10.37 25.24
CA LYS A 113 -6.57 -9.76 26.30
C LYS A 113 -5.25 -9.22 25.76
N LEU A 114 -5.21 -8.85 24.50
CA LEU A 114 -4.04 -8.26 23.85
C LEU A 114 -4.09 -6.75 23.97
N ASN A 115 -3.02 -6.16 24.51
CA ASN A 115 -2.90 -4.72 24.61
C ASN A 115 -2.36 -4.13 23.32
N ILE A 116 -3.01 -3.09 22.79
CA ILE A 116 -2.53 -2.36 21.61
C ILE A 116 -1.44 -1.39 22.06
N LEU A 117 -0.23 -1.52 21.52
CA LEU A 117 0.91 -0.66 21.80
C LEU A 117 0.93 0.56 20.90
N GLN A 118 0.67 0.36 19.62
CA GLN A 118 0.55 1.42 18.64
C GLN A 118 -0.35 0.99 17.47
N GLN A 119 -0.98 1.98 16.85
CA GLN A 119 -1.81 1.72 15.67
C GLN A 119 -1.84 2.93 14.74
N ILE A 120 -2.09 2.67 13.47
CA ILE A 120 -2.41 3.67 12.47
C ILE A 120 -3.58 3.19 11.63
N ASN A 121 -4.46 4.11 11.29
CA ASN A 121 -5.54 3.91 10.32
C ASN A 121 -5.42 5.00 9.26
N GLN A 122 -5.38 4.58 8.01
CA GLN A 122 -5.39 5.48 6.87
C GLN A 122 -6.44 5.01 5.87
N SER A 123 -7.21 5.96 5.33
CA SER A 123 -8.25 5.63 4.36
C SER A 123 -8.06 6.40 3.06
N ARG A 124 -8.52 5.76 1.97
CA ARG A 124 -8.59 6.38 0.64
C ARG A 124 -9.84 5.86 -0.07
N GLY A 125 -10.81 6.76 -0.28
CA GLY A 125 -12.11 6.38 -0.83
C GLY A 125 -12.81 5.35 0.07
N ASP A 126 -13.21 4.24 -0.50
CA ASP A 126 -14.00 3.20 0.17
C ASP A 126 -13.16 2.16 0.95
N VAL A 127 -11.84 2.33 0.97
CA VAL A 127 -10.93 1.38 1.61
C VAL A 127 -10.15 2.05 2.72
N ALA A 128 -10.03 1.37 3.86
CA ALA A 128 -9.13 1.74 4.95
C ALA A 128 -8.09 0.65 5.19
N TYR A 129 -6.88 1.07 5.52
CA TYR A 129 -5.78 0.20 5.89
C TYR A 129 -5.37 0.48 7.33
N ASN A 130 -5.33 -0.57 8.13
CA ASN A 130 -5.01 -0.51 9.55
C ASN A 130 -3.74 -1.30 9.80
N VAL A 131 -2.82 -0.75 10.56
CA VAL A 131 -1.66 -1.45 11.12
C VAL A 131 -1.73 -1.33 12.63
N VAL A 132 -1.64 -2.45 13.32
CA VAL A 132 -1.80 -2.53 14.78
C VAL A 132 -0.70 -3.42 15.35
N ASP A 133 0.05 -2.91 16.30
CA ASP A 133 1.01 -3.68 17.08
C ASP A 133 0.40 -4.01 18.44
N VAL A 134 0.39 -5.28 18.78
CA VAL A 134 -0.12 -5.78 20.06
C VAL A 134 1.01 -6.36 20.91
N ASP A 135 0.93 -6.13 22.22
CA ASP A 135 1.87 -6.64 23.20
C ASP A 135 1.71 -8.15 23.38
N ILE A 136 2.83 -8.86 23.37
CA ILE A 136 2.89 -10.29 23.67
C ILE A 136 3.67 -10.58 24.94
N SER A 137 4.15 -9.55 25.64
CA SER A 137 4.85 -9.70 26.93
C SER A 137 3.91 -10.26 27.98
N GLY A 138 4.36 -11.23 28.75
CA GLY A 138 3.57 -11.84 29.83
C GLY A 138 2.55 -12.90 29.38
N HIS A 139 2.54 -13.27 28.11
CA HIS A 139 1.81 -14.42 27.63
C HIS A 139 2.70 -15.66 27.71
N ASP A 140 2.66 -16.39 28.83
CA ASP A 140 3.41 -17.63 29.07
C ASP A 140 2.95 -18.82 28.20
N SER A 141 1.86 -18.65 27.48
CA SER A 141 1.32 -19.63 26.54
C SER A 141 1.27 -19.06 25.13
N ILE A 142 1.44 -19.92 24.15
CA ILE A 142 1.33 -19.59 22.73
C ILE A 142 -0.01 -18.88 22.51
N VAL A 143 0.04 -17.55 22.30
CA VAL A 143 -1.16 -16.83 21.87
C VAL A 143 -1.52 -17.34 20.49
N ASP A 144 -2.74 -17.78 20.33
CA ASP A 144 -3.27 -18.19 19.02
C ASP A 144 -3.53 -16.96 18.14
N PHE A 145 -2.43 -16.39 17.61
CA PHE A 145 -2.52 -15.23 16.71
C PHE A 145 -3.27 -15.53 15.43
N LYS A 146 -3.25 -16.80 14.99
CA LYS A 146 -4.00 -17.25 13.84
C LYS A 146 -5.51 -17.21 14.13
N GLY A 147 -5.92 -17.68 15.29
CA GLY A 147 -7.32 -17.58 15.72
C GLY A 147 -7.79 -16.13 15.93
N VAL A 148 -6.90 -15.23 16.38
CA VAL A 148 -7.19 -13.79 16.44
C VAL A 148 -7.34 -13.21 15.02
N GLN A 149 -6.44 -13.55 14.10
CA GLN A 149 -6.54 -13.13 12.70
C GLN A 149 -7.82 -13.62 12.05
N GLU A 150 -8.18 -14.88 12.26
CA GLU A 150 -9.43 -15.46 11.74
C GLU A 150 -10.67 -14.70 12.24
N LYS A 151 -10.73 -14.37 13.53
CA LYS A 151 -11.82 -13.56 14.10
C LYS A 151 -11.89 -12.18 13.48
N ILE A 152 -10.75 -11.53 13.25
CA ILE A 152 -10.70 -10.23 12.54
C ILE A 152 -11.23 -10.39 11.12
N THR A 153 -10.80 -11.43 10.42
CA THR A 153 -11.22 -11.69 9.03
C THR A 153 -12.73 -11.93 8.91
N MET A 154 -13.35 -12.48 9.95
CA MET A 154 -14.81 -12.73 9.99
C MET A 154 -15.65 -11.49 10.29
N LEU A 155 -15.06 -10.37 10.68
CA LEU A 155 -15.80 -9.12 10.90
C LEU A 155 -16.39 -8.62 9.59
N ASP A 156 -17.66 -8.21 9.63
CA ASP A 156 -18.28 -7.57 8.45
C ASP A 156 -17.53 -6.29 8.09
N GLY A 157 -17.21 -6.14 6.82
CA GLY A 157 -16.44 -5.01 6.31
C GLY A 157 -14.92 -5.22 6.29
N VAL A 158 -14.37 -6.30 6.86
CA VAL A 158 -12.98 -6.68 6.67
C VAL A 158 -12.82 -7.35 5.31
N LEU A 159 -11.86 -6.88 4.52
CA LEU A 159 -11.54 -7.39 3.18
C LEU A 159 -10.38 -8.39 3.22
N SER A 160 -9.39 -8.14 4.06
CA SER A 160 -8.29 -9.06 4.34
C SER A 160 -7.59 -8.72 5.64
N SER A 161 -6.93 -9.69 6.25
CA SER A 161 -6.05 -9.48 7.39
C SER A 161 -4.79 -10.32 7.27
N ARG A 162 -3.71 -9.84 7.85
CA ARG A 162 -2.42 -10.53 7.88
C ARG A 162 -1.71 -10.27 9.19
N VAL A 163 -1.01 -11.30 9.69
CA VAL A 163 -0.08 -11.18 10.81
C VAL A 163 1.33 -11.11 10.27
N ILE A 164 2.12 -10.18 10.78
CA ILE A 164 3.53 -10.01 10.45
C ILE A 164 4.34 -10.45 11.65
N TYR A 165 5.16 -11.48 11.43
CA TYR A 165 6.05 -12.04 12.42
C TYR A 165 7.49 -11.62 12.14
N GLY A 166 8.29 -11.44 13.19
CA GLY A 166 9.72 -11.26 13.08
C GLY A 166 10.18 -9.82 13.00
N VAL A 167 11.50 -9.68 12.85
CA VAL A 167 12.20 -8.40 12.79
C VAL A 167 12.42 -8.02 11.33
N PRO A 168 12.03 -6.81 10.90
CA PRO A 168 12.30 -6.33 9.54
C PRO A 168 13.77 -6.43 9.16
N GLY A 169 14.06 -6.83 7.92
CA GLY A 169 15.42 -6.99 7.41
C GLY A 169 16.06 -8.34 7.68
N THR A 170 15.39 -9.22 8.43
CA THR A 170 15.88 -10.59 8.71
C THR A 170 15.32 -11.64 7.75
N GLY A 171 14.59 -11.20 6.74
CA GLY A 171 13.82 -12.07 5.86
C GLY A 171 12.48 -12.47 6.46
N TYR A 172 11.74 -13.32 5.75
CA TYR A 172 10.50 -13.86 6.30
C TYR A 172 10.78 -14.53 7.62
N ALA A 173 10.17 -14.02 8.66
CA ALA A 173 10.29 -14.61 9.95
C ALA A 173 9.87 -16.07 9.88
N LYS A 174 10.74 -16.93 10.35
CA LYS A 174 10.32 -18.26 10.72
C LYS A 174 9.18 -18.10 11.70
N ASN A 175 8.07 -18.74 11.46
CA ASN A 175 7.09 -18.97 12.52
C ASN A 175 7.81 -19.51 13.71
N LEU A 176 7.33 -19.20 14.87
CA LEU A 176 7.81 -19.78 16.12
C LEU A 176 7.81 -21.31 16.13
N GLU A 177 7.19 -21.96 15.13
CA GLU A 177 7.08 -23.43 14.99
C GLU A 177 7.44 -23.96 13.58
N GLY A 178 8.07 -23.17 12.72
CA GLY A 178 8.61 -23.69 11.44
C GLY A 178 7.64 -23.69 10.26
N ASP A 179 6.42 -23.20 10.36
CA ASP A 179 5.54 -23.01 9.23
C ASP A 179 5.93 -21.78 8.42
N TYR A 180 6.13 -21.95 7.14
CA TYR A 180 6.40 -20.85 6.20
C TYR A 180 5.08 -20.33 5.68
N PHE A 181 4.86 -19.01 5.77
CA PHE A 181 3.81 -18.38 4.99
C PHE A 181 4.24 -18.27 3.54
N VAL A 182 3.52 -18.94 2.66
CA VAL A 182 3.53 -18.72 1.21
C VAL A 182 2.54 -17.62 0.88
#